data_d7a673aca72ab3f6754be3b195131c2a
#
_entry.id   d7a673aca72ab3f6754be3b195131c2a
#
_cell.length_a   1.000
_cell.length_b   1.000
_cell.length_c   1.000
_cell.angle_alpha   90.00
_cell.angle_beta   90.00
_cell.angle_gamma   90.00
#
_symmetry.space_group_name_H-M   'P 1'
#
loop_
_entity.id
_entity.type
_entity.pdbx_description
1 polymer ?
#
loop_
_entity_poly.entity_id
_entity_poly.type
_entity_poly.pdbx_seq_one_letter_code
_entity_poly.pdbx_strand_id
1 'polypeptide(L)'
;MTQIVALPGGRAASYEVIGSGRPALMFAGGPGFTASYMNGDAELLSEVLCSYLIDPHGSGSSTPPADPAHYSPEGHARFYEEVRQALALPEVVVLGHSFGGTTALTYAALFPQSTAECVAVAAFGIGPDADAQDEGDAEAEFEALLARHAGSPWYEAARPVMDSWTERLLAATDAAEMEQMMAMVLPFYLAEPDKPEAAARLAEMSRVMKANLAAGKAWEGGLYQGVDLRPLLGRIACPTLIVAGELDFICGPAQAQPIARSIPGSQLAMLPGCGHIPSIEAPEQYRQAVAGFLSR
;
A
#
# COMPACT_ATOMS: atom_id res chain seq x y z
N MET A 1 14.42 -10.23 -11.73
CA MET A 1 15.54 -9.33 -12.16
C MET A 1 14.99 -7.95 -12.37
N THR A 2 15.58 -6.96 -11.70
CA THR A 2 15.20 -5.56 -11.87
C THR A 2 15.51 -5.08 -13.27
N GLN A 3 14.54 -4.45 -13.90
CA GLN A 3 14.61 -3.84 -15.22
C GLN A 3 14.47 -2.32 -15.10
N ILE A 4 14.92 -1.60 -16.12
CA ILE A 4 14.80 -0.13 -16.17
C ILE A 4 14.06 0.24 -17.45
N VAL A 5 13.06 1.12 -17.32
CA VAL A 5 12.39 1.77 -18.44
C VAL A 5 12.71 3.26 -18.45
N ALA A 6 13.05 3.78 -19.63
CA ALA A 6 13.29 5.22 -19.83
C ALA A 6 11.97 5.98 -19.89
N LEU A 7 11.91 7.11 -19.21
CA LEU A 7 10.77 8.02 -19.18
C LEU A 7 11.14 9.39 -19.82
N PRO A 8 10.15 10.21 -20.20
CA PRO A 8 10.40 11.54 -20.74
C PRO A 8 11.28 12.41 -19.82
N GLY A 9 12.07 13.29 -20.40
CA GLY A 9 12.95 14.21 -19.65
C GLY A 9 14.18 13.56 -19.05
N GLY A 10 14.62 12.39 -19.54
CA GLY A 10 15.80 11.70 -19.05
C GLY A 10 15.58 10.98 -17.71
N ARG A 11 14.34 10.84 -17.29
CA ARG A 11 13.94 10.06 -16.10
C ARG A 11 13.91 8.56 -16.41
N ALA A 12 13.84 7.75 -15.37
CA ALA A 12 13.73 6.30 -15.49
C ALA A 12 12.88 5.74 -14.33
N ALA A 13 12.32 4.57 -14.55
CA ALA A 13 11.69 3.76 -13.51
C ALA A 13 12.29 2.37 -13.47
N SER A 14 12.55 1.85 -12.27
CA SER A 14 12.89 0.45 -12.05
C SER A 14 11.63 -0.38 -11.81
N TYR A 15 11.64 -1.61 -12.30
CA TYR A 15 10.54 -2.54 -12.11
C TYR A 15 10.98 -3.99 -12.20
N GLU A 16 10.18 -4.88 -11.65
CA GLU A 16 10.30 -6.34 -11.84
C GLU A 16 9.00 -6.90 -12.41
N VAL A 17 9.08 -8.07 -13.06
CA VAL A 17 7.90 -8.74 -13.62
C VAL A 17 7.80 -10.15 -13.05
N ILE A 18 6.62 -10.48 -12.50
CA ILE A 18 6.30 -11.79 -11.92
C ILE A 18 4.97 -12.27 -12.49
N GLY A 19 4.91 -13.54 -12.91
CA GLY A 19 3.71 -14.15 -13.48
C GLY A 19 3.58 -13.97 -14.99
N SER A 20 2.47 -14.48 -15.56
CA SER A 20 2.27 -14.55 -17.02
C SER A 20 0.81 -14.31 -17.45
N GLY A 21 -0.05 -13.88 -16.52
CA GLY A 21 -1.47 -13.59 -16.79
C GLY A 21 -1.69 -12.21 -17.41
N ARG A 22 -2.80 -11.57 -17.02
CA ARG A 22 -3.16 -10.22 -17.47
C ARG A 22 -2.18 -9.18 -16.94
N PRO A 23 -1.82 -8.13 -17.70
CA PRO A 23 -0.88 -7.13 -17.22
C PRO A 23 -1.48 -6.36 -16.02
N ALA A 24 -0.70 -6.27 -14.94
CA ALA A 24 -1.07 -5.57 -13.74
C ALA A 24 0.05 -4.65 -13.26
N LEU A 25 -0.26 -3.41 -12.92
CA LEU A 25 0.65 -2.52 -12.21
C LEU A 25 0.49 -2.73 -10.70
N MET A 26 1.58 -3.04 -10.01
CA MET A 26 1.61 -3.24 -8.57
C MET A 26 2.15 -1.98 -7.89
N PHE A 27 1.34 -1.37 -7.04
CA PHE A 27 1.64 -0.10 -6.38
C PHE A 27 2.04 -0.33 -4.93
N ALA A 28 3.28 -0.02 -4.63
CA ALA A 28 3.86 -0.20 -3.30
C ALA A 28 3.27 0.77 -2.27
N GLY A 29 3.19 0.31 -1.03
CA GLY A 29 2.81 1.11 0.13
C GLY A 29 3.97 1.93 0.70
N GLY A 30 3.75 2.49 1.82
CA GLY A 30 4.70 3.32 2.54
C GLY A 30 4.11 4.69 2.83
N PRO A 31 4.41 5.78 2.14
CA PRO A 31 5.14 5.96 0.86
C PRO A 31 6.64 5.76 0.98
N GLY A 32 7.25 5.43 -0.16
CA GLY A 32 8.69 5.44 -0.29
C GLY A 32 9.40 4.10 -0.10
N PHE A 33 8.67 3.00 0.01
CA PHE A 33 9.30 1.68 -0.05
C PHE A 33 9.40 1.16 -1.49
N THR A 34 10.43 0.32 -1.76
CA THR A 34 10.53 -0.40 -3.05
C THR A 34 9.39 -1.39 -3.20
N ALA A 35 8.99 -1.67 -4.44
CA ALA A 35 7.88 -2.60 -4.73
C ALA A 35 8.21 -4.06 -4.40
N SER A 36 9.46 -4.40 -4.17
CA SER A 36 9.94 -5.75 -3.87
C SER A 36 9.28 -6.41 -2.65
N TYR A 37 8.77 -5.64 -1.70
CA TYR A 37 8.07 -6.24 -0.56
C TYR A 37 6.74 -6.90 -0.98
N MET A 38 6.18 -6.54 -2.14
CA MET A 38 4.97 -7.13 -2.71
C MET A 38 5.26 -8.39 -3.57
N ASN A 39 6.49 -8.91 -3.58
CA ASN A 39 6.82 -10.12 -4.34
C ASN A 39 5.90 -11.29 -3.98
N GLY A 40 5.59 -11.46 -2.68
CA GLY A 40 4.68 -12.50 -2.21
C GLY A 40 3.25 -12.36 -2.76
N ASP A 41 2.75 -11.12 -2.87
CA ASP A 41 1.45 -10.83 -3.50
C ASP A 41 1.46 -11.21 -4.99
N ALA A 42 2.51 -10.81 -5.70
CA ALA A 42 2.67 -11.11 -7.12
C ALA A 42 2.81 -12.62 -7.39
N GLU A 43 3.53 -13.35 -6.53
CA GLU A 43 3.67 -14.81 -6.62
C GLU A 43 2.34 -15.52 -6.38
N LEU A 44 1.56 -15.11 -5.36
CA LEU A 44 0.23 -15.65 -5.07
C LEU A 44 -0.76 -15.46 -6.22
N LEU A 45 -0.58 -14.42 -7.03
CA LEU A 45 -1.46 -14.07 -8.14
C LEU A 45 -0.88 -14.38 -9.51
N SER A 46 0.30 -15.04 -9.59
CA SER A 46 1.09 -15.24 -10.82
C SER A 46 0.40 -16.06 -11.90
N GLU A 47 -0.61 -16.85 -11.56
CA GLU A 47 -1.43 -17.61 -12.53
C GLU A 47 -2.45 -16.70 -13.24
N VAL A 48 -2.87 -15.60 -12.64
CA VAL A 48 -3.90 -14.70 -13.17
C VAL A 48 -3.37 -13.35 -13.62
N LEU A 49 -2.23 -12.91 -13.07
CA LEU A 49 -1.60 -11.64 -13.35
C LEU A 49 -0.16 -11.79 -13.86
N CYS A 50 0.21 -10.93 -14.78
CA CYS A 50 1.59 -10.57 -15.11
C CYS A 50 1.87 -9.24 -14.39
N SER A 51 2.42 -9.35 -13.19
CA SER A 51 2.57 -8.24 -12.24
C SER A 51 3.84 -7.45 -12.53
N TYR A 52 3.69 -6.17 -12.84
CA TYR A 52 4.77 -5.19 -12.96
C TYR A 52 4.91 -4.49 -11.60
N LEU A 53 5.89 -4.92 -10.81
CA LEU A 53 6.23 -4.34 -9.52
C LEU A 53 7.13 -3.13 -9.77
N ILE A 54 6.54 -1.95 -9.82
CA ILE A 54 7.23 -0.71 -10.17
C ILE A 54 7.68 0.01 -8.90
N ASP A 55 8.98 0.25 -8.77
CA ASP A 55 9.49 1.10 -7.68
C ASP A 55 8.93 2.51 -7.82
N PRO A 56 8.31 3.07 -6.76
CA PRO A 56 7.76 4.43 -6.80
C PRO A 56 8.83 5.49 -7.07
N HIS A 57 8.42 6.71 -7.32
CA HIS A 57 9.32 7.87 -7.41
C HIS A 57 10.43 7.84 -6.36
N GLY A 58 11.69 7.88 -6.80
CA GLY A 58 12.87 7.97 -5.94
C GLY A 58 13.18 6.71 -5.13
N SER A 59 12.40 5.63 -5.24
CA SER A 59 12.68 4.34 -4.63
C SER A 59 13.42 3.44 -5.62
N GLY A 60 14.24 2.53 -5.11
CA GLY A 60 15.07 1.65 -5.95
C GLY A 60 15.96 2.46 -6.90
N SER A 61 15.81 2.22 -8.20
CA SER A 61 16.49 2.99 -9.26
C SER A 61 15.53 3.95 -10.01
N SER A 62 14.32 4.15 -9.51
CA SER A 62 13.38 5.12 -10.07
C SER A 62 13.81 6.56 -9.76
N THR A 63 13.75 7.42 -10.75
CA THR A 63 14.14 8.83 -10.61
C THR A 63 13.23 9.55 -9.61
N PRO A 64 13.79 10.29 -8.62
CA PRO A 64 12.98 11.07 -7.69
C PRO A 64 12.23 12.21 -8.42
N PRO A 65 11.07 12.64 -7.89
CA PRO A 65 10.38 13.79 -8.45
C PRO A 65 11.17 15.08 -8.20
N ALA A 66 11.03 16.04 -9.10
CA ALA A 66 11.66 17.37 -8.93
C ALA A 66 10.99 18.18 -7.81
N ASP A 67 9.68 17.95 -7.60
CA ASP A 67 8.90 18.59 -6.54
C ASP A 67 8.44 17.50 -5.53
N PRO A 68 8.81 17.63 -4.24
CA PRO A 68 8.37 16.70 -3.20
C PRO A 68 6.84 16.54 -3.08
N ALA A 69 6.04 17.50 -3.53
CA ALA A 69 4.58 17.38 -3.59
C ALA A 69 4.12 16.18 -4.46
N HIS A 70 4.95 15.72 -5.38
CA HIS A 70 4.67 14.54 -6.21
C HIS A 70 4.86 13.19 -5.48
N TYR A 71 5.28 13.18 -4.21
CA TYR A 71 5.17 12.01 -3.37
C TYR A 71 3.73 11.74 -2.87
N SER A 72 2.77 12.56 -3.29
CA SER A 72 1.32 12.35 -3.07
C SER A 72 0.77 11.17 -3.89
N PRO A 73 -0.40 10.61 -3.52
CA PRO A 73 -1.07 9.57 -4.32
C PRO A 73 -1.29 9.97 -5.78
N GLU A 74 -1.66 11.25 -6.04
CA GLU A 74 -1.82 11.76 -7.40
C GLU A 74 -0.50 11.81 -8.16
N GLY A 75 0.59 12.26 -7.54
CA GLY A 75 1.91 12.31 -8.16
C GLY A 75 2.42 10.92 -8.53
N HIS A 76 2.23 9.93 -7.64
CA HIS A 76 2.54 8.53 -7.93
C HIS A 76 1.65 7.95 -9.03
N ALA A 77 0.35 8.22 -9.02
CA ALA A 77 -0.56 7.74 -10.06
C ALA A 77 -0.14 8.25 -11.46
N ARG A 78 0.25 9.52 -11.58
CA ARG A 78 0.77 10.09 -12.82
C ARG A 78 2.09 9.46 -13.25
N PHE A 79 2.99 9.19 -12.31
CA PHE A 79 4.24 8.49 -12.59
C PHE A 79 3.99 7.06 -13.09
N TYR A 80 3.09 6.31 -12.48
CA TYR A 80 2.75 4.97 -12.92
C TYR A 80 2.09 4.96 -14.31
N GLU A 81 1.31 5.99 -14.66
CA GLU A 81 0.76 6.13 -16.02
C GLU A 81 1.87 6.40 -17.05
N GLU A 82 2.85 7.22 -16.74
CA GLU A 82 4.03 7.40 -17.60
C GLU A 82 4.79 6.08 -17.80
N VAL A 83 4.96 5.28 -16.74
CA VAL A 83 5.61 3.96 -16.83
C VAL A 83 4.79 3.02 -17.69
N ARG A 84 3.46 2.95 -17.51
CA ARG A 84 2.57 2.13 -18.32
C ARG A 84 2.73 2.47 -19.81
N GLN A 85 2.72 3.75 -20.14
CA GLN A 85 2.89 4.23 -21.53
C GLN A 85 4.26 3.87 -22.10
N ALA A 86 5.33 4.06 -21.32
CA ALA A 86 6.69 3.74 -21.74
C ALA A 86 6.91 2.24 -21.97
N LEU A 87 6.20 1.39 -21.22
CA LEU A 87 6.18 -0.05 -21.39
C LEU A 87 5.19 -0.50 -22.50
N ALA A 88 4.50 0.44 -23.14
CA ALA A 88 3.47 0.16 -24.15
C ALA A 88 2.40 -0.84 -23.68
N LEU A 89 2.10 -0.84 -22.37
CA LEU A 89 1.03 -1.67 -21.82
C LEU A 89 -0.33 -1.10 -22.22
N PRO A 90 -1.29 -1.95 -22.62
CA PRO A 90 -2.65 -1.53 -22.92
C PRO A 90 -3.37 -1.12 -21.63
N GLU A 91 -4.67 -1.29 -21.58
CA GLU A 91 -5.44 -1.27 -20.34
C GLU A 91 -4.92 -2.33 -19.36
N VAL A 92 -4.76 -1.98 -18.09
CA VAL A 92 -4.13 -2.81 -17.07
C VAL A 92 -5.01 -3.00 -15.84
N VAL A 93 -4.82 -4.07 -15.12
CA VAL A 93 -5.25 -4.19 -13.73
C VAL A 93 -4.35 -3.28 -12.89
N VAL A 94 -4.91 -2.53 -11.95
CA VAL A 94 -4.11 -1.84 -10.93
C VAL A 94 -4.36 -2.49 -9.57
N LEU A 95 -3.29 -2.88 -8.89
CA LEU A 95 -3.35 -3.47 -7.56
C LEU A 95 -2.38 -2.74 -6.65
N GLY A 96 -2.85 -2.25 -5.51
CA GLY A 96 -2.00 -1.56 -4.56
C GLY A 96 -2.27 -1.95 -3.12
N HIS A 97 -1.24 -1.86 -2.29
CA HIS A 97 -1.31 -2.15 -0.86
C HIS A 97 -1.04 -0.89 -0.05
N SER A 98 -1.84 -0.63 1.00
CA SER A 98 -1.68 0.50 1.91
C SER A 98 -1.72 1.84 1.15
N PHE A 99 -0.72 2.70 1.26
CA PHE A 99 -0.56 3.89 0.42
C PHE A 99 -0.67 3.57 -1.09
N GLY A 100 -0.15 2.42 -1.52
CA GLY A 100 -0.31 1.94 -2.89
C GLY A 100 -1.76 1.62 -3.24
N GLY A 101 -2.57 1.15 -2.30
CA GLY A 101 -4.02 0.97 -2.46
C GLY A 101 -4.73 2.30 -2.70
N THR A 102 -4.38 3.33 -1.91
CA THR A 102 -4.83 4.71 -2.09
C THR A 102 -4.40 5.26 -3.46
N THR A 103 -3.17 4.97 -3.88
CA THR A 103 -2.66 5.33 -5.21
C THR A 103 -3.40 4.59 -6.32
N ALA A 104 -3.77 3.31 -6.15
CA ALA A 104 -4.53 2.53 -7.13
C ALA A 104 -5.94 3.11 -7.35
N LEU A 105 -6.62 3.50 -6.27
CA LEU A 105 -7.91 4.20 -6.36
C LEU A 105 -7.78 5.55 -7.05
N THR A 106 -6.73 6.31 -6.72
CA THR A 106 -6.44 7.59 -7.37
C THR A 106 -6.16 7.40 -8.87
N TYR A 107 -5.36 6.39 -9.22
CA TYR A 107 -5.05 6.04 -10.61
C TYR A 107 -6.33 5.68 -11.39
N ALA A 108 -7.17 4.80 -10.84
CA ALA A 108 -8.42 4.38 -11.49
C ALA A 108 -9.37 5.56 -11.75
N ALA A 109 -9.41 6.53 -10.83
CA ALA A 109 -10.21 7.75 -11.00
C ALA A 109 -9.65 8.73 -12.04
N LEU A 110 -8.31 8.83 -12.15
CA LEU A 110 -7.63 9.76 -13.06
C LEU A 110 -7.46 9.18 -14.47
N PHE A 111 -7.30 7.87 -14.60
CA PHE A 111 -7.00 7.18 -15.85
C PHE A 111 -7.99 6.05 -16.15
N PRO A 112 -9.31 6.35 -16.23
CA PRO A 112 -10.34 5.32 -16.42
C PRO A 112 -10.20 4.56 -17.74
N GLN A 113 -9.57 5.16 -18.78
CA GLN A 113 -9.35 4.50 -20.07
C GLN A 113 -8.13 3.55 -20.07
N SER A 114 -7.32 3.58 -19.04
CA SER A 114 -6.13 2.75 -18.88
C SER A 114 -6.32 1.67 -17.80
N THR A 115 -7.45 1.67 -17.10
CA THR A 115 -7.73 0.80 -15.96
C THR A 115 -8.81 -0.21 -16.28
N ALA A 116 -8.43 -1.48 -16.40
CA ALA A 116 -9.37 -2.59 -16.60
C ALA A 116 -10.13 -2.94 -15.32
N GLU A 117 -9.41 -3.12 -14.23
CA GLU A 117 -9.95 -3.34 -12.88
C GLU A 117 -9.03 -2.72 -11.84
N CYS A 118 -9.59 -2.40 -10.67
CA CYS A 118 -8.86 -1.87 -9.52
C CYS A 118 -9.00 -2.79 -8.30
N VAL A 119 -7.86 -3.13 -7.68
CA VAL A 119 -7.81 -3.86 -6.41
C VAL A 119 -7.06 -2.99 -5.40
N ALA A 120 -7.74 -2.51 -4.38
CA ALA A 120 -7.16 -1.70 -3.31
C ALA A 120 -7.13 -2.53 -2.01
N VAL A 121 -5.92 -2.87 -1.57
CA VAL A 121 -5.68 -3.70 -0.39
C VAL A 121 -5.26 -2.80 0.76
N ALA A 122 -5.95 -2.86 1.88
CA ALA A 122 -5.65 -2.07 3.07
C ALA A 122 -5.44 -0.58 2.74
N ALA A 123 -6.33 -0.01 1.92
CA ALA A 123 -6.26 1.37 1.47
C ALA A 123 -6.89 2.32 2.49
N PHE A 124 -6.39 3.54 2.54
CA PHE A 124 -6.99 4.65 3.26
C PHE A 124 -7.31 5.79 2.29
N GLY A 125 -7.95 6.85 2.78
CA GLY A 125 -8.19 8.02 1.95
C GLY A 125 -9.52 8.70 2.19
N ILE A 126 -10.20 8.32 3.27
CA ILE A 126 -11.33 9.08 3.79
C ILE A 126 -10.85 9.67 5.10
N GLY A 127 -10.65 10.99 5.10
CA GLY A 127 -10.36 11.73 6.32
C GLY A 127 -11.49 11.57 7.33
N PRO A 128 -11.27 11.87 8.61
CA PRO A 128 -12.33 11.85 9.60
C PRO A 128 -13.48 12.70 9.08
N ASP A 129 -14.70 12.17 9.17
CA ASP A 129 -15.89 12.96 8.88
C ASP A 129 -15.88 14.17 9.83
N ALA A 130 -16.07 15.36 9.28
CA ALA A 130 -16.15 16.58 10.10
C ALA A 130 -17.30 16.51 11.13
N ASP A 131 -18.22 15.56 10.94
CA ASP A 131 -19.34 15.24 11.83
C ASP A 131 -19.09 14.01 12.71
N ALA A 132 -17.90 13.36 12.64
CA ALA A 132 -17.56 12.23 13.51
C ALA A 132 -17.39 12.74 14.96
N GLN A 133 -18.39 12.44 15.78
CA GLN A 133 -18.47 12.90 17.18
C GLN A 133 -17.53 12.14 18.13
N ASP A 134 -16.68 11.21 17.62
CA ASP A 134 -15.92 10.27 18.44
C ASP A 134 -14.46 10.12 18.00
N GLU A 135 -13.66 11.20 18.04
CA GLU A 135 -12.20 11.09 17.97
C GLU A 135 -11.64 10.22 19.13
N GLY A 136 -12.29 10.24 20.29
CA GLY A 136 -11.89 9.46 21.45
C GLY A 136 -12.07 7.96 21.29
N ASP A 137 -13.09 7.52 20.57
CA ASP A 137 -13.33 6.08 20.30
C ASP A 137 -12.30 5.52 19.31
N ALA A 138 -11.92 6.29 18.30
CA ALA A 138 -10.89 5.89 17.33
C ALA A 138 -9.50 5.75 17.96
N GLU A 139 -9.12 6.67 18.86
CA GLU A 139 -7.86 6.58 19.60
C GLU A 139 -7.86 5.38 20.55
N ALA A 140 -8.96 5.13 21.25
CA ALA A 140 -9.11 3.98 22.15
C ALA A 140 -9.06 2.65 21.39
N GLU A 141 -9.66 2.58 20.21
CA GLU A 141 -9.59 1.39 19.33
C GLU A 141 -8.17 1.15 18.84
N PHE A 142 -7.48 2.19 18.37
CA PHE A 142 -6.08 2.12 17.95
C PHE A 142 -5.19 1.61 19.10
N GLU A 143 -5.32 2.17 20.29
CA GLU A 143 -4.57 1.75 21.47
C GLU A 143 -4.88 0.29 21.85
N ALA A 144 -6.14 -0.12 21.79
CA ALA A 144 -6.52 -1.51 22.08
C ALA A 144 -5.93 -2.51 21.07
N LEU A 145 -5.88 -2.12 19.78
CA LEU A 145 -5.28 -2.96 18.74
C LEU A 145 -3.76 -3.10 18.92
N LEU A 146 -3.06 -2.05 19.33
CA LEU A 146 -1.63 -2.15 19.65
C LEU A 146 -1.39 -2.93 20.94
N ALA A 147 -2.18 -2.68 22.00
CA ALA A 147 -2.01 -3.30 23.31
C ALA A 147 -2.27 -4.83 23.29
N ARG A 148 -2.99 -5.35 22.29
CA ARG A 148 -3.18 -6.81 22.11
C ARG A 148 -1.86 -7.58 22.04
N HIS A 149 -0.78 -6.93 21.65
CA HIS A 149 0.55 -7.49 21.51
C HIS A 149 1.45 -7.32 22.76
N ALA A 150 0.94 -6.77 23.86
CA ALA A 150 1.74 -6.45 25.07
C ALA A 150 2.48 -7.64 25.68
N GLY A 151 2.08 -8.88 25.36
CA GLY A 151 2.77 -10.10 25.80
C GLY A 151 3.88 -10.59 24.86
N SER A 152 4.05 -9.97 23.70
CA SER A 152 5.04 -10.38 22.69
C SER A 152 6.44 -9.92 23.04
N PRO A 153 7.49 -10.73 22.76
CA PRO A 153 8.87 -10.39 23.14
C PRO A 153 9.43 -9.11 22.53
N TRP A 154 8.89 -8.70 21.38
CA TRP A 154 9.30 -7.51 20.62
C TRP A 154 8.57 -6.23 21.05
N TYR A 155 7.44 -6.33 21.79
CA TYR A 155 6.54 -5.22 22.07
C TYR A 155 7.22 -4.04 22.77
N GLU A 156 7.97 -4.31 23.87
CA GLU A 156 8.64 -3.27 24.68
C GLU A 156 9.67 -2.47 23.88
N ALA A 157 10.29 -3.08 22.86
CA ALA A 157 11.24 -2.39 21.98
C ALA A 157 10.54 -1.62 20.86
N ALA A 158 9.45 -2.14 20.31
CA ALA A 158 8.76 -1.58 19.16
C ALA A 158 7.79 -0.46 19.54
N ARG A 159 7.11 -0.55 20.68
CA ARG A 159 6.09 0.41 21.12
C ARG A 159 6.58 1.86 21.17
N PRO A 160 7.75 2.18 21.77
CA PRO A 160 8.26 3.56 21.78
C PRO A 160 8.62 4.09 20.39
N VAL A 161 8.94 3.22 19.43
CA VAL A 161 9.19 3.60 18.04
C VAL A 161 7.88 3.92 17.34
N MET A 162 6.84 3.13 17.57
CA MET A 162 5.49 3.38 17.05
C MET A 162 4.94 4.72 17.58
N ASP A 163 5.02 4.96 18.88
CA ASP A 163 4.49 6.16 19.53
C ASP A 163 5.18 7.46 19.06
N SER A 164 6.44 7.39 18.67
CA SER A 164 7.24 8.53 18.21
C SER A 164 7.64 8.44 16.73
N TRP A 165 6.88 7.70 15.93
CA TRP A 165 7.20 7.42 14.52
C TRP A 165 7.49 8.70 13.71
N THR A 166 6.55 9.64 13.69
CA THR A 166 6.67 10.89 12.93
C THR A 166 7.88 11.72 13.37
N GLU A 167 8.09 11.89 14.70
CA GLU A 167 9.23 12.64 15.23
C GLU A 167 10.55 12.01 14.79
N ARG A 168 10.68 10.69 14.97
CA ARG A 168 11.90 9.95 14.59
C ARG A 168 12.16 10.00 13.10
N LEU A 169 11.12 9.81 12.29
CA LEU A 169 11.27 9.82 10.83
C LEU A 169 11.68 11.19 10.32
N LEU A 170 11.10 12.27 10.84
CA LEU A 170 11.52 13.63 10.48
C LEU A 170 12.95 13.94 10.91
N ALA A 171 13.41 13.38 12.03
CA ALA A 171 14.79 13.52 12.51
C ALA A 171 15.80 12.61 11.79
N ALA A 172 15.36 11.51 11.18
CA ALA A 172 16.24 10.53 10.52
C ALA A 172 17.14 11.18 9.46
N THR A 173 18.37 10.70 9.34
CA THR A 173 19.40 11.30 8.46
C THR A 173 19.65 10.45 7.22
N ASP A 174 19.33 9.16 7.26
CA ASP A 174 19.47 8.25 6.12
C ASP A 174 18.32 7.22 6.03
N ALA A 175 18.27 6.52 4.91
CA ALA A 175 17.22 5.54 4.64
C ALA A 175 17.32 4.29 5.56
N ALA A 176 18.52 3.96 6.04
CA ALA A 176 18.70 2.80 6.90
C ALA A 176 18.03 3.00 8.27
N GLU A 177 18.00 4.22 8.79
CA GLU A 177 17.25 4.54 10.01
C GLU A 177 15.74 4.28 9.81
N MET A 178 15.16 4.71 8.69
CA MET A 178 13.75 4.44 8.35
C MET A 178 13.50 2.93 8.18
N GLU A 179 14.41 2.20 7.51
CA GLU A 179 14.31 0.74 7.36
C GLU A 179 14.33 0.03 8.72
N GLN A 180 15.22 0.44 9.62
CA GLN A 180 15.32 -0.11 10.98
C GLN A 180 14.08 0.17 11.81
N MET A 181 13.58 1.41 11.78
CA MET A 181 12.34 1.78 12.46
C MET A 181 11.17 0.94 11.96
N MET A 182 11.02 0.80 10.63
CA MET A 182 9.96 -0.01 10.04
C MET A 182 10.10 -1.48 10.45
N ALA A 183 11.29 -2.06 10.41
CA ALA A 183 11.50 -3.43 10.83
C ALA A 183 11.09 -3.68 12.30
N MET A 184 11.26 -2.69 13.17
CA MET A 184 10.83 -2.79 14.58
C MET A 184 9.32 -2.74 14.74
N VAL A 185 8.62 -1.89 13.99
CA VAL A 185 7.16 -1.69 14.14
C VAL A 185 6.33 -2.64 13.28
N LEU A 186 6.95 -3.27 12.28
CA LEU A 186 6.27 -4.14 11.32
C LEU A 186 5.43 -5.27 11.96
N PRO A 187 5.84 -5.88 13.10
CA PRO A 187 5.00 -6.87 13.78
C PRO A 187 3.62 -6.35 14.21
N PHE A 188 3.47 -5.06 14.53
CA PHE A 188 2.14 -4.49 14.84
C PHE A 188 1.15 -4.57 13.68
N TYR A 189 1.66 -4.62 12.44
CA TYR A 189 0.84 -4.66 11.22
C TYR A 189 0.11 -6.00 11.04
N LEU A 190 0.50 -7.04 11.77
CA LEU A 190 -0.14 -8.35 11.73
C LEU A 190 -1.00 -8.61 12.96
N ALA A 191 -2.06 -9.38 12.78
CA ALA A 191 -2.89 -9.86 13.86
C ALA A 191 -2.16 -10.89 14.74
N GLU A 192 -1.36 -11.76 14.12
CA GLU A 192 -0.65 -12.85 14.81
C GLU A 192 0.82 -12.94 14.32
N PRO A 193 1.66 -11.92 14.59
CA PRO A 193 3.04 -11.84 14.07
C PRO A 193 3.97 -12.92 14.63
N ASP A 194 3.65 -13.48 15.79
CA ASP A 194 4.47 -14.49 16.47
C ASP A 194 4.26 -15.91 15.90
N LYS A 195 3.33 -16.11 14.97
CA LYS A 195 3.20 -17.38 14.23
C LYS A 195 4.46 -17.59 13.38
N PRO A 196 5.09 -18.79 13.41
CA PRO A 196 6.36 -19.02 12.71
C PRO A 196 6.34 -18.66 11.23
N GLU A 197 5.25 -18.96 10.54
CA GLU A 197 5.07 -18.65 9.11
C GLU A 197 4.95 -17.14 8.85
N ALA A 198 4.22 -16.43 9.70
CA ALA A 198 4.08 -14.97 9.62
C ALA A 198 5.42 -14.28 9.92
N ALA A 199 6.09 -14.69 10.99
CA ALA A 199 7.40 -14.15 11.37
C ALA A 199 8.45 -14.36 10.27
N ALA A 200 8.49 -15.53 9.62
CA ALA A 200 9.42 -15.81 8.52
C ALA A 200 9.15 -14.91 7.30
N ARG A 201 7.89 -14.70 6.95
CA ARG A 201 7.49 -13.82 5.83
C ARG A 201 7.75 -12.34 6.14
N LEU A 202 7.49 -11.90 7.38
CA LEU A 202 7.85 -10.56 7.82
C LEU A 202 9.36 -10.30 7.74
N ALA A 203 10.17 -11.25 8.18
CA ALA A 203 11.63 -11.15 8.12
C ALA A 203 12.10 -11.03 6.65
N GLU A 204 11.55 -11.82 5.74
CA GLU A 204 11.87 -11.72 4.30
C GLU A 204 11.41 -10.38 3.72
N MET A 205 10.20 -9.94 4.02
CA MET A 205 9.67 -8.65 3.57
C MET A 205 10.57 -7.50 4.06
N SER A 206 10.92 -7.48 5.34
CA SER A 206 11.83 -6.47 5.92
C SER A 206 13.20 -6.45 5.25
N ARG A 207 13.72 -7.62 4.85
CA ARG A 207 15.03 -7.73 4.19
C ARG A 207 15.06 -7.10 2.80
N VAL A 208 13.98 -7.26 2.03
CA VAL A 208 13.91 -6.79 0.63
C VAL A 208 13.38 -5.37 0.50
N MET A 209 12.60 -4.91 1.46
CA MET A 209 12.00 -3.59 1.49
C MET A 209 13.07 -2.51 1.74
N LYS A 210 13.28 -1.62 0.76
CA LYS A 210 14.22 -0.51 0.85
C LYS A 210 13.47 0.82 0.90
N ALA A 211 13.97 1.73 1.73
CA ALA A 211 13.30 3.00 1.99
C ALA A 211 13.82 4.16 1.12
N ASN A 212 12.89 5.05 0.77
CA ASN A 212 13.16 6.40 0.29
C ASN A 212 12.81 7.39 1.40
N LEU A 213 13.82 7.85 2.13
CA LEU A 213 13.65 8.77 3.25
C LEU A 213 12.98 10.09 2.84
N ALA A 214 13.26 10.59 1.62
CA ALA A 214 12.67 11.84 1.15
C ALA A 214 11.14 11.72 0.98
N ALA A 215 10.65 10.58 0.48
CA ALA A 215 9.21 10.32 0.37
C ALA A 215 8.56 10.19 1.75
N GLY A 216 9.18 9.44 2.67
CA GLY A 216 8.70 9.32 4.05
C GLY A 216 8.61 10.67 4.75
N LYS A 217 9.67 11.50 4.66
CA LYS A 217 9.67 12.85 5.25
C LYS A 217 8.65 13.79 4.63
N ALA A 218 8.47 13.75 3.32
CA ALA A 218 7.45 14.57 2.65
C ALA A 218 6.04 14.19 3.11
N TRP A 219 5.80 12.90 3.33
CA TRP A 219 4.55 12.36 3.82
C TRP A 219 4.25 12.82 5.24
N GLU A 220 5.12 12.52 6.18
CA GLU A 220 4.96 12.91 7.58
C GLU A 220 5.03 14.43 7.78
N GLY A 221 5.71 15.13 6.88
CA GLY A 221 5.83 16.60 6.87
C GLY A 221 4.59 17.35 6.37
N GLY A 222 3.50 16.66 6.03
CA GLY A 222 2.23 17.31 5.72
C GLY A 222 1.44 16.74 4.55
N LEU A 223 2.02 15.91 3.67
CA LEU A 223 1.26 15.35 2.54
C LEU A 223 0.12 14.43 3.00
N TYR A 224 0.28 13.74 4.12
CA TYR A 224 -0.74 12.87 4.70
C TYR A 224 -2.05 13.60 5.02
N GLN A 225 -1.95 14.77 5.63
CA GLN A 225 -3.12 15.56 6.08
C GLN A 225 -4.00 16.06 4.93
N GLY A 226 -3.45 16.10 3.71
CA GLY A 226 -4.17 16.54 2.50
C GLY A 226 -4.88 15.42 1.75
N VAL A 227 -4.79 14.16 2.21
CA VAL A 227 -5.39 13.03 1.49
C VAL A 227 -6.87 12.91 1.80
N ASP A 228 -7.70 13.23 0.78
CA ASP A 228 -9.13 12.99 0.78
C ASP A 228 -9.55 12.48 -0.61
N LEU A 229 -9.90 11.22 -0.70
CA LEU A 229 -10.33 10.59 -1.95
C LEU A 229 -11.83 10.76 -2.25
N ARG A 230 -12.64 11.25 -1.32
CA ARG A 230 -14.10 11.38 -1.52
C ARG A 230 -14.48 12.06 -2.84
N PRO A 231 -13.80 13.14 -3.28
CA PRO A 231 -14.11 13.78 -4.58
C PRO A 231 -13.76 12.91 -5.80
N LEU A 232 -12.95 11.86 -5.62
CA LEU A 232 -12.45 11.01 -6.70
C LEU A 232 -13.18 9.67 -6.78
N LEU A 233 -13.59 9.08 -5.65
CA LEU A 233 -14.11 7.72 -5.58
C LEU A 233 -15.33 7.49 -6.49
N GLY A 234 -16.26 8.43 -6.57
CA GLY A 234 -17.42 8.37 -7.45
C GLY A 234 -17.10 8.45 -8.96
N ARG A 235 -15.86 8.75 -9.32
CA ARG A 235 -15.38 8.82 -10.73
C ARG A 235 -14.77 7.51 -11.21
N ILE A 236 -14.54 6.55 -10.30
CA ILE A 236 -14.00 5.23 -10.65
C ILE A 236 -15.09 4.48 -11.40
N ALA A 237 -14.80 4.14 -12.67
CA ALA A 237 -15.74 3.50 -13.57
C ALA A 237 -15.46 2.00 -13.80
N CYS A 238 -14.25 1.54 -13.51
CA CYS A 238 -13.88 0.13 -13.64
C CYS A 238 -14.41 -0.71 -12.47
N PRO A 239 -14.59 -2.04 -12.66
CA PRO A 239 -14.83 -2.95 -11.54
C PRO A 239 -13.75 -2.78 -10.47
N THR A 240 -14.17 -2.66 -9.20
CA THR A 240 -13.26 -2.37 -8.10
C THR A 240 -13.49 -3.33 -6.94
N LEU A 241 -12.40 -3.89 -6.41
CA LEU A 241 -12.36 -4.69 -5.19
C LEU A 241 -11.59 -3.95 -4.10
N ILE A 242 -12.20 -3.80 -2.95
CA ILE A 242 -11.55 -3.35 -1.72
C ILE A 242 -11.29 -4.58 -0.86
N VAL A 243 -10.04 -4.79 -0.44
CA VAL A 243 -9.65 -5.86 0.50
C VAL A 243 -9.14 -5.23 1.76
N ALA A 244 -9.62 -5.65 2.92
CA ALA A 244 -9.16 -5.15 4.21
C ALA A 244 -9.16 -6.24 5.28
N GLY A 245 -8.22 -6.17 6.21
CA GLY A 245 -8.22 -6.97 7.42
C GLY A 245 -9.16 -6.40 8.47
N GLU A 246 -9.87 -7.27 9.18
CA GLU A 246 -10.77 -6.89 10.28
C GLU A 246 -10.01 -6.22 11.44
N LEU A 247 -8.76 -6.63 11.67
CA LEU A 247 -7.90 -6.20 12.77
C LEU A 247 -6.79 -5.25 12.32
N ASP A 248 -6.92 -4.67 11.13
CA ASP A 248 -6.00 -3.66 10.62
C ASP A 248 -6.24 -2.32 11.37
N PHE A 249 -5.24 -1.90 12.15
CA PHE A 249 -5.31 -0.68 12.97
C PHE A 249 -5.08 0.61 12.17
N ILE A 250 -4.60 0.51 10.92
CA ILE A 250 -4.31 1.67 10.06
C ILE A 250 -5.45 1.88 9.05
N CYS A 251 -5.77 0.83 8.28
CA CYS A 251 -6.64 0.89 7.11
C CYS A 251 -7.78 -0.13 7.20
N GLY A 252 -8.23 -0.42 8.41
CA GLY A 252 -9.24 -1.41 8.71
C GLY A 252 -10.66 -1.02 8.28
N PRO A 253 -11.68 -1.60 8.95
CA PRO A 253 -13.07 -1.42 8.58
C PRO A 253 -13.52 0.04 8.49
N ALA A 254 -12.99 0.91 9.35
CA ALA A 254 -13.30 2.35 9.40
C ALA A 254 -12.91 3.09 8.11
N GLN A 255 -11.88 2.61 7.40
CA GLN A 255 -11.48 3.15 6.09
C GLN A 255 -12.14 2.37 4.94
N ALA A 256 -12.07 1.05 4.96
CA ALA A 256 -12.48 0.20 3.86
C ALA A 256 -13.98 0.29 3.53
N GLN A 257 -14.85 0.36 4.55
CA GLN A 257 -16.29 0.41 4.34
C GLN A 257 -16.76 1.71 3.68
N PRO A 258 -16.35 2.92 4.15
CA PRO A 258 -16.70 4.17 3.47
C PRO A 258 -16.14 4.24 2.05
N ILE A 259 -14.90 3.79 1.81
CA ILE A 259 -14.32 3.73 0.47
C ILE A 259 -15.21 2.87 -0.43
N ALA A 260 -15.53 1.64 -0.02
CA ALA A 260 -16.37 0.75 -0.81
C ALA A 260 -17.76 1.35 -1.10
N ARG A 261 -18.40 1.98 -0.10
CA ARG A 261 -19.70 2.63 -0.31
C ARG A 261 -19.67 3.81 -1.29
N SER A 262 -18.50 4.45 -1.42
CA SER A 262 -18.33 5.63 -2.28
C SER A 262 -18.03 5.29 -3.75
N ILE A 263 -17.72 4.03 -4.07
CA ILE A 263 -17.40 3.57 -5.43
C ILE A 263 -18.57 2.77 -5.98
N PRO A 264 -19.24 3.24 -7.07
CA PRO A 264 -20.38 2.52 -7.63
C PRO A 264 -20.04 1.09 -8.07
N GLY A 265 -20.77 0.11 -7.56
CA GLY A 265 -20.59 -1.30 -7.92
C GLY A 265 -19.33 -1.97 -7.40
N SER A 266 -18.59 -1.35 -6.50
CA SER A 266 -17.44 -1.97 -5.86
C SER A 266 -17.84 -3.18 -5.00
N GLN A 267 -16.86 -4.05 -4.77
CA GLN A 267 -16.97 -5.18 -3.85
C GLN A 267 -16.03 -4.95 -2.66
N LEU A 268 -16.45 -5.41 -1.49
CA LEU A 268 -15.64 -5.39 -0.27
C LEU A 268 -15.39 -6.82 0.21
N ALA A 269 -14.13 -7.20 0.31
CA ALA A 269 -13.67 -8.43 0.96
C ALA A 269 -13.03 -8.07 2.31
N MET A 270 -13.80 -8.23 3.39
CA MET A 270 -13.30 -8.10 4.75
C MET A 270 -12.76 -9.46 5.21
N LEU A 271 -11.48 -9.53 5.58
CA LEU A 271 -10.80 -10.75 5.98
C LEU A 271 -10.81 -10.88 7.51
N PRO A 272 -11.56 -11.85 8.06
CA PRO A 272 -11.68 -12.03 9.51
C PRO A 272 -10.33 -12.39 10.15
N GLY A 273 -10.05 -11.78 11.31
CA GLY A 273 -8.84 -12.06 12.08
C GLY A 273 -7.53 -11.68 11.41
N CYS A 274 -7.58 -10.88 10.35
CA CYS A 274 -6.44 -10.44 9.57
C CYS A 274 -6.10 -8.98 9.89
N GLY A 275 -4.81 -8.63 9.95
CA GLY A 275 -4.31 -7.26 10.09
C GLY A 275 -4.07 -6.59 8.74
N HIS A 276 -2.98 -5.80 8.68
CA HIS A 276 -2.69 -4.92 7.55
C HIS A 276 -2.12 -5.62 6.31
N ILE A 277 -1.56 -6.83 6.45
CA ILE A 277 -0.84 -7.52 5.35
C ILE A 277 -1.50 -8.87 5.03
N PRO A 278 -2.65 -8.85 4.33
CA PRO A 278 -3.43 -10.06 4.04
C PRO A 278 -2.67 -11.16 3.30
N SER A 279 -1.73 -10.80 2.43
CA SER A 279 -0.90 -11.77 1.68
C SER A 279 0.02 -12.59 2.60
N ILE A 280 0.37 -12.07 3.77
CA ILE A 280 1.14 -12.78 4.80
C ILE A 280 0.23 -13.59 5.71
N GLU A 281 -0.84 -12.98 6.20
CA GLU A 281 -1.65 -13.52 7.29
C GLU A 281 -2.73 -14.51 6.84
N ALA A 282 -3.34 -14.24 5.70
CA ALA A 282 -4.45 -15.01 5.15
C ALA A 282 -4.26 -15.25 3.63
N PRO A 283 -3.10 -15.81 3.20
CA PRO A 283 -2.70 -15.86 1.78
C PRO A 283 -3.73 -16.53 0.89
N GLU A 284 -4.36 -17.62 1.35
CA GLU A 284 -5.33 -18.32 0.55
C GLU A 284 -6.67 -17.55 0.44
N GLN A 285 -7.14 -16.92 1.52
CA GLN A 285 -8.34 -16.07 1.49
C GLN A 285 -8.10 -14.84 0.62
N TYR A 286 -6.93 -14.21 0.74
CA TYR A 286 -6.51 -13.10 -0.10
C TYR A 286 -6.49 -13.49 -1.57
N ARG A 287 -5.81 -14.60 -1.90
CA ARG A 287 -5.74 -15.13 -3.28
C ARG A 287 -7.13 -15.42 -3.85
N GLN A 288 -7.99 -16.07 -3.07
CA GLN A 288 -9.36 -16.39 -3.50
C GLN A 288 -10.20 -15.12 -3.76
N ALA A 289 -10.11 -14.13 -2.89
CA ALA A 289 -10.82 -12.87 -3.06
C ALA A 289 -10.37 -12.14 -4.33
N VAL A 290 -9.05 -11.98 -4.53
CA VAL A 290 -8.50 -11.24 -5.68
C VAL A 290 -8.66 -12.04 -6.97
N ALA A 291 -8.22 -13.30 -7.02
CA ALA A 291 -8.33 -14.12 -8.23
C ALA A 291 -9.80 -14.38 -8.63
N GLY A 292 -10.68 -14.61 -7.65
CA GLY A 292 -12.11 -14.76 -7.89
C GLY A 292 -12.78 -13.50 -8.44
N PHE A 293 -12.30 -12.32 -8.04
CA PHE A 293 -12.76 -11.05 -8.60
C PHE A 293 -12.29 -10.87 -10.04
N LEU A 294 -11.01 -11.13 -10.33
CA LEU A 294 -10.38 -10.95 -11.64
C LEU A 294 -10.79 -11.98 -12.71
N SER A 295 -11.42 -13.09 -12.31
CA SER A 295 -11.84 -14.17 -13.22
C SER A 295 -13.26 -14.03 -13.78
N ARG A 296 -13.91 -12.90 -13.59
CA ARG A 296 -15.31 -12.64 -14.00
C ARG A 296 -15.47 -12.12 -15.40
#